data_7ca780198c5325d580eab7ca983db8e5
#
_entry.id   7ca780198c5325d580eab7ca983db8e5
#
_cell.length_a   1.000
_cell.length_b   1.000
_cell.length_c   1.000
_cell.angle_alpha   90.00
_cell.angle_beta   90.00
_cell.angle_gamma   90.00
#
_symmetry.space_group_name_H-M   'P 1'
#
loop_
_entity.id
_entity.type
_entity.pdbx_description
1 polymer ?
#
loop_
_entity_poly.entity_id
_entity_poly.type
_entity_poly.pdbx_seq_one_letter_code
_entity_poly.pdbx_strand_id
1 'polypeptide(L)'
;MRKILVATHGDYAKGALSSISIIAGVKENVTCINAYSEEKNINEALDRYFETVTEDDEVIVLSDLFGGSVNQAVVSYLGKKKIFLITGFNLALLLEVMMLEADESVSEDRLRSIIEGSKQQIMYVNDVLKNTNDDDFE
;
A
#
# COMPACT_ATOMS: atom_id res chain seq x y z
N MET A 1 11.10 3.66 -12.94
CA MET A 1 10.66 2.39 -12.36
C MET A 1 9.62 2.64 -11.30
N ARG A 2 8.60 1.82 -11.21
CA ARG A 2 7.62 1.94 -10.14
C ARG A 2 8.10 1.20 -8.91
N LYS A 3 8.07 1.88 -7.76
CA LYS A 3 8.44 1.32 -6.47
C LYS A 3 7.25 1.40 -5.52
N ILE A 4 7.10 0.40 -4.70
CA ILE A 4 6.05 0.34 -3.69
C ILE A 4 6.71 0.25 -2.32
N LEU A 5 6.33 1.16 -1.44
CA LEU A 5 6.80 1.17 -0.05
C LEU A 5 5.61 0.98 0.87
N VAL A 6 5.66 -0.07 1.68
CA VAL A 6 4.66 -0.28 2.72
C VAL A 6 5.29 0.10 4.05
N ALA A 7 4.81 1.17 4.65
CA ALA A 7 5.37 1.73 5.89
C ALA A 7 4.29 1.79 6.96
N THR A 8 4.46 1.04 8.03
CA THR A 8 3.43 0.88 9.05
C THR A 8 4.03 0.87 10.46
N HIS A 9 3.16 0.98 11.45
CA HIS A 9 3.53 0.72 12.84
C HIS A 9 3.75 -0.79 13.03
N GLY A 10 4.76 -1.13 13.82
CA GLY A 10 5.07 -2.52 14.14
C GLY A 10 5.34 -3.36 12.89
N ASP A 11 5.03 -4.63 12.96
CA ASP A 11 5.32 -5.59 11.88
C ASP A 11 4.18 -5.76 10.86
N TYR A 12 3.23 -4.84 10.83
CA TYR A 12 2.11 -4.95 9.91
C TYR A 12 2.57 -4.97 8.44
N ALA A 13 3.48 -4.09 8.06
CA ALA A 13 4.02 -4.07 6.69
C ALA A 13 4.66 -5.43 6.33
N LYS A 14 5.48 -5.95 7.21
CA LYS A 14 6.12 -7.26 7.03
C LYS A 14 5.10 -8.38 6.91
N GLY A 15 4.06 -8.37 7.76
CA GLY A 15 2.97 -9.33 7.72
C GLY A 15 2.16 -9.23 6.44
N ALA A 16 1.88 -8.02 5.97
CA ALA A 16 1.18 -7.80 4.71
C ALA A 16 1.97 -8.36 3.53
N LEU A 17 3.29 -8.13 3.51
CA LEU A 17 4.17 -8.69 2.47
C LEU A 17 4.23 -10.22 2.54
N SER A 18 4.24 -10.78 3.73
CA SER A 18 4.18 -12.23 3.92
C SER A 18 2.90 -12.81 3.30
N SER A 19 1.76 -12.21 3.61
CA SER A 19 0.47 -12.67 3.07
C SER A 19 0.39 -12.52 1.57
N ILE A 20 0.81 -11.38 1.05
CA ILE A 20 0.71 -11.10 -0.39
C ILE A 20 1.67 -11.98 -1.21
N SER A 21 2.81 -12.37 -0.63
CA SER A 21 3.75 -13.25 -1.32
C SER A 21 3.17 -14.64 -1.58
N ILE A 22 2.27 -15.09 -0.73
CA ILE A 22 1.56 -16.37 -0.91
C ILE A 22 0.55 -16.24 -2.04
N ILE A 23 -0.10 -15.09 -2.14
CA ILE A 23 -1.17 -14.85 -3.14
C ILE A 23 -0.59 -14.53 -4.52
N ALA A 24 0.41 -13.67 -4.59
CA ALA A 24 0.90 -13.09 -5.84
C ALA A 24 2.40 -13.25 -6.09
N GLY A 25 3.11 -13.90 -5.19
CA GLY A 25 4.56 -14.06 -5.28
C GLY A 25 5.32 -12.83 -4.78
N VAL A 26 6.64 -12.97 -4.73
CA VAL A 26 7.54 -11.91 -4.27
C VAL A 26 7.84 -10.95 -5.42
N LYS A 27 7.79 -9.65 -5.14
CA LYS A 27 8.15 -8.59 -6.10
C LYS A 27 9.34 -7.81 -5.56
N GLU A 28 10.37 -7.64 -6.38
CA GLU A 28 11.59 -6.94 -6.01
C GLU A 28 11.38 -5.44 -5.76
N ASN A 29 10.36 -4.86 -6.38
CA ASN A 29 10.07 -3.44 -6.25
C ASN A 29 9.23 -3.08 -5.03
N VAL A 30 8.91 -4.05 -4.16
CA VAL A 30 8.14 -3.83 -2.94
C VAL A 30 9.07 -3.89 -1.74
N THR A 31 9.06 -2.83 -0.94
CA THR A 31 9.86 -2.71 0.28
C THR A 31 8.96 -2.42 1.47
N CYS A 32 9.31 -2.91 2.65
CA CYS A 32 8.56 -2.58 3.86
C CYS A 32 9.44 -1.87 4.88
N ILE A 33 8.80 -0.96 5.63
CA ILE A 33 9.39 -0.31 6.80
C ILE A 33 8.47 -0.60 7.98
N ASN A 34 9.05 -1.23 9.01
CA ASN A 34 8.32 -1.63 10.21
C ASN A 34 8.71 -0.67 11.35
N ALA A 35 7.98 0.46 11.43
CA ALA A 35 8.29 1.51 12.39
C ALA A 35 8.07 1.02 13.83
N TYR A 36 8.99 1.38 14.71
CA TYR A 36 8.96 1.05 16.15
C TYR A 36 9.16 -0.43 16.47
N SER A 37 9.38 -1.26 15.47
CA SER A 37 9.76 -2.67 15.60
C SER A 37 11.21 -2.84 15.12
N GLU A 38 11.40 -2.94 13.81
CA GLU A 38 12.75 -3.06 13.24
C GLU A 38 13.43 -1.69 13.10
N GLU A 39 12.65 -0.64 12.84
CA GLU A 39 13.15 0.72 12.65
C GLU A 39 12.75 1.60 13.82
N LYS A 40 13.73 2.00 14.63
CA LYS A 40 13.48 2.86 15.80
C LYS A 40 13.22 4.31 15.41
N ASN A 41 13.84 4.76 14.31
CA ASN A 41 13.68 6.12 13.81
C ASN A 41 13.10 6.07 12.39
N ILE A 42 11.81 6.39 12.29
CA ILE A 42 11.09 6.35 11.02
C ILE A 42 11.67 7.37 10.01
N ASN A 43 12.10 8.53 10.47
CA ASN A 43 12.65 9.55 9.57
C ASN A 43 13.95 9.09 8.94
N GLU A 44 14.83 8.47 9.71
CA GLU A 44 16.07 7.92 9.17
C GLU A 44 15.81 6.79 8.18
N ALA A 45 14.87 5.92 8.49
CA ALA A 45 14.48 4.82 7.59
C ALA A 45 13.94 5.35 6.27
N LEU A 46 13.08 6.37 6.32
CA LEU A 46 12.54 7.00 5.11
C LEU A 46 13.63 7.73 4.32
N ASP A 47 14.54 8.43 5.00
CA ASP A 47 15.65 9.10 4.31
C ASP A 47 16.51 8.09 3.56
N ARG A 48 16.84 6.97 4.16
CA ARG A 48 17.61 5.90 3.51
C ARG A 48 16.86 5.36 2.30
N TYR A 49 15.57 5.14 2.45
CA TYR A 49 14.76 4.61 1.34
C TYR A 49 14.73 5.60 0.18
N PHE A 50 14.41 6.86 0.43
CA PHE A 50 14.26 7.87 -0.62
C PHE A 50 15.58 8.28 -1.27
N GLU A 51 16.72 8.03 -0.64
CA GLU A 51 18.03 8.16 -1.29
C GLU A 51 18.18 7.20 -2.46
N THR A 52 17.50 6.06 -2.44
CA THR A 52 17.55 5.08 -3.52
C THR A 52 16.60 5.42 -4.68
N VAL A 53 15.73 6.41 -4.49
CA VAL A 53 14.71 6.80 -5.47
C VAL A 53 15.25 7.90 -6.37
N THR A 54 15.17 7.69 -7.69
CA THR A 54 15.63 8.65 -8.69
C THR A 54 14.46 9.50 -9.20
N GLU A 55 14.79 10.53 -9.99
CA GLU A 55 13.80 11.39 -10.63
C GLU A 55 12.87 10.64 -11.60
N ASP A 56 13.36 9.52 -12.14
CA ASP A 56 12.60 8.72 -13.10
C ASP A 56 11.68 7.70 -12.39
N ASP A 57 11.83 7.52 -11.10
CA ASP A 57 11.03 6.56 -10.34
C ASP A 57 9.69 7.16 -9.91
N GLU A 58 8.68 6.31 -9.86
CA GLU A 58 7.41 6.62 -9.22
C GLU A 58 7.29 5.75 -7.97
N VAL A 59 6.90 6.35 -6.85
CA VAL A 59 6.78 5.63 -5.59
C VAL A 59 5.34 5.69 -5.11
N ILE A 60 4.75 4.54 -4.86
CA ILE A 60 3.46 4.44 -4.19
C ILE A 60 3.73 3.98 -2.77
N VAL A 61 3.41 4.83 -1.80
CA VAL A 61 3.58 4.52 -0.38
C VAL A 61 2.23 4.16 0.21
N LEU A 62 2.19 3.02 0.88
CA LEU A 62 1.01 2.55 1.61
C LEU A 62 1.29 2.64 3.10
N SER A 63 0.46 3.35 3.84
CA SER A 63 0.56 3.45 5.28
C SER A 63 -0.70 2.91 5.96
N ASP A 64 -0.64 2.68 7.26
CA ASP A 64 -1.71 2.02 8.01
C ASP A 64 -2.81 2.96 8.50
N LEU A 65 -2.44 4.13 9.04
CA LEU A 65 -3.41 5.03 9.68
C LEU A 65 -3.24 6.47 9.23
N PHE A 66 -4.34 7.12 8.85
CA PHE A 66 -4.34 8.56 8.54
C PHE A 66 -4.06 9.35 9.81
N GLY A 67 -3.17 10.33 9.72
CA GLY A 67 -2.78 11.15 10.86
C GLY A 67 -1.83 10.48 11.84
N GLY A 68 -1.49 9.19 11.63
CA GLY A 68 -0.49 8.51 12.43
C GLY A 68 0.91 9.04 12.17
N SER A 69 1.86 8.74 13.06
CA SER A 69 3.22 9.26 12.97
C SER A 69 3.95 8.81 11.70
N VAL A 70 3.70 7.59 11.24
CA VAL A 70 4.29 7.08 10.00
C VAL A 70 3.78 7.87 8.81
N ASN A 71 2.46 8.06 8.72
CA ASN A 71 1.84 8.83 7.66
C ASN A 71 2.35 10.28 7.63
N GLN A 72 2.45 10.92 8.79
CA GLN A 72 2.97 12.28 8.90
C GLN A 72 4.42 12.39 8.45
N ALA A 73 5.24 11.39 8.77
CA ALA A 73 6.64 11.38 8.35
C ALA A 73 6.74 11.30 6.82
N VAL A 74 5.91 10.49 6.17
CA VAL A 74 5.91 10.36 4.70
C VAL A 74 5.43 11.66 4.03
N VAL A 75 4.48 12.37 4.62
CA VAL A 75 3.94 13.61 4.05
C VAL A 75 5.05 14.62 3.73
N SER A 76 6.11 14.66 4.53
CA SER A 76 7.23 15.58 4.30
C SER A 76 7.98 15.34 2.99
N TYR A 77 7.82 14.16 2.38
CA TYR A 77 8.46 13.81 1.10
C TYR A 77 7.57 14.09 -0.11
N LEU A 78 6.30 14.36 0.10
CA LEU A 78 5.37 14.62 -1.01
C LEU A 78 5.74 15.93 -1.72
N GLY A 79 5.68 15.92 -3.04
CA GLY A 79 6.04 17.08 -3.85
C GLY A 79 7.50 17.18 -4.23
N LYS A 80 8.38 16.42 -3.61
CA LYS A 80 9.81 16.41 -3.94
C LYS A 80 10.12 15.49 -5.12
N LYS A 81 9.34 14.43 -5.27
CA LYS A 81 9.45 13.41 -6.33
C LYS A 81 8.05 12.96 -6.69
N LYS A 82 7.93 12.02 -7.62
CA LYS A 82 6.63 11.41 -7.97
C LYS A 82 6.24 10.41 -6.89
N ILE A 83 5.71 10.89 -5.80
CA ILE A 83 5.34 10.09 -4.64
C ILE A 83 3.83 10.20 -4.41
N PHE A 84 3.19 9.05 -4.33
CA PHE A 84 1.75 8.92 -4.10
C PHE A 84 1.55 8.22 -2.75
N LEU A 85 0.88 8.86 -1.83
CA LEU A 85 0.64 8.30 -0.49
C LEU A 85 -0.81 7.88 -0.35
N ILE A 86 -1.02 6.61 -0.02
CA ILE A 86 -2.33 6.05 0.28
C ILE A 86 -2.27 5.49 1.70
N THR A 87 -3.22 5.86 2.54
CA THR A 87 -3.28 5.39 3.92
C THR A 87 -4.50 4.51 4.15
N GLY A 88 -4.46 3.68 5.20
CA GLY A 88 -5.55 2.76 5.50
C GLY A 88 -5.64 1.59 4.55
N PHE A 89 -4.51 1.14 4.02
CA PHE A 89 -4.51 0.08 3.02
C PHE A 89 -5.01 -1.26 3.57
N ASN A 90 -5.50 -2.10 2.67
CA ASN A 90 -5.81 -3.49 2.92
C ASN A 90 -5.08 -4.37 1.89
N LEU A 91 -5.17 -5.69 2.03
CA LEU A 91 -4.48 -6.60 1.10
C LEU A 91 -5.00 -6.46 -0.34
N ALA A 92 -6.29 -6.20 -0.52
CA ALA A 92 -6.86 -5.99 -1.84
C ALA A 92 -6.20 -4.80 -2.55
N LEU A 93 -5.99 -3.70 -1.83
CA LEU A 93 -5.33 -2.51 -2.37
C LEU A 93 -3.87 -2.80 -2.71
N LEU A 94 -3.16 -3.46 -1.80
CA LEU A 94 -1.75 -3.82 -2.05
C LEU A 94 -1.62 -4.68 -3.30
N LEU A 95 -2.48 -5.68 -3.45
CA LEU A 95 -2.48 -6.55 -4.62
C LEU A 95 -2.70 -5.76 -5.92
N GLU A 96 -3.72 -4.90 -5.94
CA GLU A 96 -4.04 -4.08 -7.12
C GLU A 96 -2.89 -3.16 -7.52
N VAL A 97 -2.26 -2.53 -6.53
CA VAL A 97 -1.12 -1.65 -6.78
C VAL A 97 0.06 -2.43 -7.34
N MET A 98 0.31 -3.62 -6.81
CA MET A 98 1.39 -4.49 -7.31
C MET A 98 1.15 -4.98 -8.74
N MET A 99 -0.10 -5.06 -9.17
CA MET A 99 -0.49 -5.54 -10.50
C MET A 99 -0.59 -4.44 -11.55
N LEU A 100 -0.29 -3.19 -11.20
CA LEU A 100 -0.26 -2.10 -12.19
C LEU A 100 0.77 -2.38 -13.26
N GLU A 101 0.43 -2.04 -14.51
CA GLU A 101 1.33 -2.25 -15.65
C GLU A 101 2.65 -1.51 -15.45
N ALA A 102 3.77 -2.23 -15.64
CA ALA A 102 5.10 -1.68 -15.38
C ALA A 102 5.48 -0.57 -16.35
N ASP A 103 4.92 -0.58 -17.56
CA ASP A 103 5.28 0.34 -18.64
C ASP A 103 4.51 1.66 -18.60
N GLU A 104 3.46 1.74 -17.79
CA GLU A 104 2.60 2.92 -17.74
C GLU A 104 2.90 3.77 -16.52
N SER A 105 2.85 5.08 -16.70
CA SER A 105 2.92 6.02 -15.58
C SER A 105 1.68 5.90 -14.72
N VAL A 106 1.85 6.03 -13.42
CA VAL A 106 0.74 6.01 -12.47
C VAL A 106 -0.11 7.26 -12.68
N SER A 107 -1.41 7.07 -12.89
CA SER A 107 -2.36 8.19 -12.91
C SER A 107 -3.10 8.29 -11.59
N GLU A 108 -3.40 9.51 -11.18
CA GLU A 108 -4.18 9.75 -9.96
C GLU A 108 -5.57 9.13 -10.05
N ASP A 109 -6.20 9.22 -11.22
CA ASP A 109 -7.53 8.65 -11.42
C ASP A 109 -7.52 7.13 -11.29
N ARG A 110 -6.47 6.48 -11.77
CA ARG A 110 -6.30 5.02 -11.61
C ARG A 110 -6.16 4.66 -10.13
N LEU A 111 -5.38 5.42 -9.38
CA LEU A 111 -5.23 5.20 -7.95
C LEU A 111 -6.55 5.41 -7.19
N ARG A 112 -7.30 6.45 -7.55
CA ARG A 112 -8.62 6.69 -6.94
C ARG A 112 -9.59 5.54 -7.21
N SER A 113 -9.56 5.00 -8.42
CA SER A 113 -10.37 3.84 -8.79
C SER A 113 -9.99 2.60 -7.98
N ILE A 114 -8.69 2.34 -7.83
CA ILE A 114 -8.18 1.23 -7.02
C ILE A 114 -8.63 1.38 -5.55
N ILE A 115 -8.53 2.59 -5.01
CA ILE A 115 -8.96 2.86 -3.63
C ILE A 115 -10.45 2.56 -3.46
N GLU A 116 -11.29 3.03 -4.37
CA GLU A 116 -12.74 2.79 -4.28
C GLU A 116 -13.08 1.30 -4.34
N GLY A 117 -12.45 0.55 -5.23
CA GLY A 117 -12.63 -0.89 -5.30
C GLY A 117 -12.15 -1.61 -4.04
N SER A 118 -11.04 -1.15 -3.47
CA SER A 118 -10.47 -1.76 -2.27
C SER A 118 -11.29 -1.49 -1.02
N LYS A 119 -11.92 -0.32 -0.93
CA LYS A 119 -12.85 0.00 0.17
C LYS A 119 -14.01 -0.99 0.21
N GLN A 120 -14.48 -1.42 -0.94
CA GLN A 120 -15.61 -2.35 -1.06
C GLN A 120 -15.27 -3.77 -0.61
N GLN A 121 -13.99 -4.07 -0.43
CA GLN A 121 -13.57 -5.37 0.11
C GLN A 121 -13.76 -5.49 1.61
N ILE A 122 -14.02 -4.39 2.30
CA ILE A 122 -14.38 -4.42 3.72
C ILE A 122 -15.89 -4.56 3.78
N MET A 123 -16.36 -5.75 4.15
CA MET A 123 -17.79 -6.10 4.08
C MET A 123 -18.25 -6.79 5.36
N TYR A 124 -19.50 -6.53 5.71
CA TYR A 124 -20.17 -7.39 6.67
C TYR A 124 -20.79 -8.56 5.90
N VAL A 125 -20.14 -9.70 5.94
CA VAL A 125 -20.50 -10.85 5.10
C VAL A 125 -21.94 -11.31 5.35
N ASN A 126 -22.42 -11.20 6.58
CA ASN A 126 -23.80 -11.57 6.91
C ASN A 126 -24.83 -10.82 6.05
N ASP A 127 -24.58 -9.51 5.83
CA ASP A 127 -25.47 -8.71 4.96
C ASP A 127 -25.35 -9.11 3.49
N VAL A 128 -24.15 -9.41 3.04
CA VAL A 128 -23.92 -9.87 1.67
C VAL A 128 -24.70 -11.15 1.39
N LEU A 129 -24.65 -12.10 2.31
CA LEU A 129 -25.36 -13.38 2.17
C LEU A 129 -26.89 -13.20 2.22
N LYS A 130 -27.38 -12.26 3.03
CA LYS A 130 -28.82 -11.97 3.10
C LYS A 130 -29.36 -11.34 1.81
N ASN A 131 -28.55 -10.52 1.16
CA ASN A 131 -28.93 -9.80 -0.07
C ASN A 131 -28.76 -10.63 -1.34
N THR A 132 -28.12 -11.79 -1.21
CA THR A 132 -27.92 -12.68 -2.34
C THR A 132 -29.07 -13.68 -2.39
N ASN A 133 -29.50 -14.01 -3.61
CA ASN A 133 -30.55 -14.98 -3.82
C ASN A 133 -30.10 -16.35 -3.31
N ASP A 134 -30.94 -17.05 -2.57
CA ASP A 134 -30.63 -18.37 -1.99
C ASP A 134 -30.10 -19.35 -3.05
N ASP A 135 -30.58 -19.24 -4.28
CA ASP A 135 -30.18 -20.09 -5.40
C ASP A 135 -28.69 -19.96 -5.74
N ASP A 136 -28.05 -18.85 -5.38
CA ASP A 136 -26.64 -18.62 -5.68
C ASP A 136 -25.71 -19.35 -4.72
N PHE A 137 -26.22 -19.83 -3.60
CA PHE A 137 -25.43 -20.45 -2.54
C PHE A 137 -25.85 -21.85 -2.14
N GLU A 138 -26.79 -22.41 -2.82
CA GLU A 138 -27.22 -23.80 -2.59
C GLU A 138 -26.39 -24.83 -3.34
#